data_c9e69ef0036756d6916d5e6bdda5629f
#
_entry.id   c9e69ef0036756d6916d5e6bdda5629f
#
_cell.length_a   1.000
_cell.length_b   1.000
_cell.length_c   1.000
_cell.angle_alpha   90.00
_cell.angle_beta   90.00
_cell.angle_gamma   90.00
#
_symmetry.space_group_name_H-M   'P 1'
#
loop_
_entity.id
_entity.type
_entity.pdbx_description
1 polymer ?
#
loop_
_entity_poly.entity_id
_entity_poly.type
_entity_poly.pdbx_seq_one_letter_code
_entity_poly.pdbx_strand_id
1 'polypeptide(L)'
;YEISTLGTIDKNSFPFVSKIIPMFENNILYILISDLSEHTQNINMNDKVSFYFSLKEKSKTKSNNPRLTITGNIKKLSIDKDSNEFIKLLNSYQEIEKGSKMWGMFSDFNFYEFNPVRALYIEGFGKAYQKKY
;
A
#
# COMPACT_ATOMS: atom_id res chain seq x y z
N TYR A 1 -2.18 -2.02 -11.02
CA TYR A 1 -1.80 -0.75 -10.35
C TYR A 1 -0.37 -0.85 -9.89
N GLU A 2 0.52 -0.29 -10.65
CA GLU A 2 1.95 -0.38 -10.35
C GLU A 2 2.37 0.59 -9.24
N ILE A 3 1.65 1.69 -9.10
CA ILE A 3 1.98 2.75 -8.14
C ILE A 3 0.70 3.21 -7.46
N SER A 4 0.81 3.47 -6.17
CA SER A 4 -0.29 3.99 -5.36
C SER A 4 0.20 5.12 -4.46
N THR A 5 -0.73 5.84 -3.89
CA THR A 5 -0.47 6.81 -2.83
C THR A 5 -0.88 6.19 -1.50
N LEU A 6 0.02 6.28 -0.53
CA LEU A 6 -0.20 5.84 0.85
C LEU A 6 -0.42 7.06 1.73
N GLY A 7 -1.54 7.10 2.43
CA GLY A 7 -1.82 8.08 3.46
C GLY A 7 -1.55 7.52 4.84
N THR A 8 -0.78 8.23 5.64
CA THR A 8 -0.46 7.88 7.03
C THR A 8 -0.71 9.10 7.92
N ILE A 9 -0.63 8.91 9.22
CA ILE A 9 -0.82 10.00 10.20
C ILE A 9 0.50 10.21 10.94
N ASP A 10 1.02 11.43 10.89
CA ASP A 10 2.28 11.73 11.55
C ASP A 10 2.12 11.95 13.07
N LYS A 11 3.23 12.16 13.76
CA LYS A 11 3.26 12.34 15.21
C LYS A 11 2.47 13.56 15.72
N ASN A 12 2.18 14.50 14.84
CA ASN A 12 1.42 15.71 15.16
C ASN A 12 -0.03 15.61 14.66
N SER A 13 -0.48 14.42 14.30
CA SER A 13 -1.81 14.14 13.77
C SER A 13 -2.10 14.77 12.40
N PHE A 14 -1.07 15.13 11.66
CA PHE A 14 -1.24 15.55 10.27
C PHE A 14 -1.30 14.33 9.35
N PRO A 15 -2.20 14.35 8.36
CA PRO A 15 -2.14 13.37 7.29
C PRO A 15 -0.88 13.59 6.45
N PHE A 16 -0.19 12.50 6.15
CA PHE A 16 1.03 12.49 5.35
C PHE A 16 0.82 11.53 4.17
N VAL A 17 1.15 11.96 2.97
CA VAL A 17 1.00 11.14 1.78
C VAL A 17 2.34 10.87 1.13
N SER A 18 2.51 9.64 0.64
CA SER A 18 3.73 9.21 -0.01
C SER A 18 3.43 8.24 -1.15
N LYS A 19 4.38 8.11 -2.06
CA LYS A 19 4.32 7.12 -3.12
C LYS A 19 4.62 5.74 -2.54
N ILE A 20 3.89 4.72 -2.99
CA ILE A 20 4.09 3.34 -2.58
C ILE A 20 3.89 2.41 -3.78
N ILE A 21 4.54 1.26 -3.74
CA ILE A 21 4.38 0.20 -4.72
C ILE A 21 3.68 -0.96 -4.03
N PRO A 22 2.37 -1.13 -4.26
CA PRO A 22 1.59 -2.19 -3.61
C PRO A 22 1.74 -3.51 -4.33
N MET A 23 1.58 -4.61 -3.59
CA MET A 23 1.52 -5.95 -4.13
C MET A 23 0.26 -6.64 -3.62
N PHE A 24 -0.49 -7.27 -4.53
CA PHE A 24 -1.62 -8.12 -4.17
C PHE A 24 -1.18 -9.57 -4.30
N GLU A 25 -1.23 -10.31 -3.21
CA GLU A 25 -0.89 -11.73 -3.17
C GLU A 25 -1.93 -12.45 -2.31
N ASN A 26 -2.59 -13.47 -2.85
CA ASN A 26 -3.63 -14.22 -2.14
C ASN A 26 -4.73 -13.33 -1.54
N ASN A 27 -5.16 -12.33 -2.29
CA ASN A 27 -6.17 -11.33 -1.88
C ASN A 27 -5.76 -10.44 -0.70
N ILE A 28 -4.49 -10.36 -0.41
CA ILE A 28 -3.93 -9.49 0.63
C ILE A 28 -3.06 -8.43 -0.04
N LEU A 29 -3.18 -7.20 0.43
CA LEU A 29 -2.34 -6.09 -0.01
C LEU A 29 -1.12 -6.01 0.90
N TYR A 30 0.05 -6.11 0.29
CA TYR A 30 1.33 -5.97 0.97
C TYR A 30 2.11 -4.78 0.45
N ILE A 31 2.94 -4.20 1.30
CA ILE A 31 3.98 -3.26 0.89
C ILE A 31 5.31 -3.69 1.49
N LEU A 32 6.40 -3.39 0.79
CA LEU A 32 7.77 -3.62 1.26
C LEU A 32 8.42 -2.27 1.47
N ILE A 33 8.69 -1.91 2.72
CA ILE A 33 9.13 -0.57 3.08
C ILE A 33 10.29 -0.61 4.07
N SER A 34 11.10 0.46 4.03
CA SER A 34 12.23 0.63 4.92
C SER A 34 11.80 1.21 6.26
N ASP A 35 12.39 0.73 7.35
CA ASP A 35 12.21 1.29 8.68
C ASP A 35 12.64 2.77 8.76
N LEU A 36 13.50 3.22 7.84
CA LEU A 36 14.02 4.58 7.80
C LEU A 36 13.07 5.57 7.12
N SER A 37 12.07 5.09 6.41
CA SER A 37 11.10 5.95 5.71
C SER A 37 10.14 6.62 6.69
N GLU A 38 9.76 7.86 6.39
CA GLU A 38 8.83 8.61 7.23
C GLU A 38 7.47 7.92 7.34
N HIS A 39 6.95 7.38 6.23
CA HIS A 39 5.67 6.66 6.27
C HIS A 39 5.74 5.44 7.21
N THR A 40 6.87 4.76 7.28
CA THR A 40 7.04 3.62 8.19
C THR A 40 7.04 4.06 9.64
N GLN A 41 7.72 5.17 9.95
CA GLN A 41 7.72 5.74 11.29
C GLN A 41 6.31 6.14 11.71
N ASN A 42 5.54 6.72 10.80
CA ASN A 42 4.14 7.07 11.06
C ASN A 42 3.30 5.82 11.36
N ILE A 43 3.45 4.77 10.56
CA ILE A 43 2.73 3.50 10.75
C ILE A 43 3.02 2.89 12.11
N ASN A 44 4.26 2.94 12.56
CA ASN A 44 4.65 2.37 13.85
C ASN A 44 4.04 3.12 15.05
N MET A 45 3.63 4.36 14.86
CA MET A 45 2.91 5.14 15.88
C MET A 45 1.39 5.05 15.74
N ASN A 46 0.90 4.95 14.51
CA ASN A 46 -0.53 4.90 14.21
C ASN A 46 -0.73 4.03 12.98
N ASP A 47 -1.34 2.87 13.19
CA ASP A 47 -1.51 1.85 12.16
C ASP A 47 -2.66 2.12 11.18
N LYS A 48 -3.38 3.22 11.35
CA LYS A 48 -4.47 3.61 10.44
C LYS A 48 -3.89 4.26 9.20
N VAL A 49 -4.22 3.68 8.05
CA VAL A 49 -3.69 4.12 6.76
C VAL A 49 -4.79 4.12 5.70
N SER A 50 -4.51 4.80 4.60
CA SER A 50 -5.33 4.76 3.40
C SER A 50 -4.45 4.56 2.18
N PHE A 51 -4.95 3.77 1.23
CA PHE A 51 -4.36 3.64 -0.09
C PHE A 51 -5.26 4.31 -1.11
N TYR A 52 -4.66 5.03 -2.04
CA TYR A 52 -5.36 5.63 -3.16
C TYR A 52 -4.81 5.08 -4.47
N PHE A 53 -5.72 4.58 -5.29
CA PHE A 53 -5.43 4.03 -6.61
C PHE A 53 -6.20 4.82 -7.66
N SER A 54 -5.52 5.23 -8.72
CA SER A 54 -6.19 5.78 -9.90
C SER A 54 -5.84 4.94 -11.11
N LEU A 55 -6.82 4.72 -11.97
CA LEU A 55 -6.57 4.10 -13.25
C LEU A 55 -5.97 5.13 -14.20
N LYS A 56 -5.34 4.63 -15.25
CA LYS A 56 -4.85 5.50 -16.32
C LYS A 56 -5.99 6.35 -16.83
N GLU A 57 -5.77 7.65 -16.91
CA GLU A 57 -6.79 8.58 -17.35
C GLU A 57 -7.14 8.34 -18.83
N LYS A 58 -8.41 8.04 -19.08
CA LYS A 58 -8.96 7.81 -20.42
C LYS A 58 -9.87 8.96 -20.87
N SER A 59 -10.45 9.67 -19.91
CA SER A 59 -11.35 10.78 -20.18
C SER A 59 -10.61 12.10 -20.10
N LYS A 60 -10.94 13.03 -21.01
CA LYS A 60 -10.45 14.42 -20.96
C LYS A 60 -11.03 15.15 -19.77
N THR A 61 -12.20 14.76 -19.30
CA THR A 61 -12.79 15.27 -18.05
C THR A 61 -12.17 14.47 -16.90
N LYS A 62 -11.20 15.07 -16.22
CA LYS A 62 -10.39 14.38 -15.21
C LYS A 62 -11.20 13.78 -14.06
N SER A 63 -12.26 14.46 -13.63
CA SER A 63 -13.14 13.96 -12.58
C SER A 63 -13.94 12.71 -12.97
N ASN A 64 -13.93 12.34 -14.25
CA ASN A 64 -14.66 11.18 -14.76
C ASN A 64 -13.82 9.90 -14.82
N ASN A 65 -12.59 9.93 -14.34
CA ASN A 65 -11.71 8.75 -14.34
C ASN A 65 -11.90 7.91 -13.07
N PRO A 66 -11.86 6.57 -13.19
CA PRO A 66 -12.06 5.67 -12.05
C PRO A 66 -10.94 5.80 -11.00
N ARG A 67 -11.34 5.72 -9.76
CA ARG A 67 -10.40 5.77 -8.62
C ARG A 67 -10.93 5.02 -7.43
N LEU A 68 -10.01 4.55 -6.59
CA LEU A 68 -10.33 3.74 -5.43
C LEU A 68 -9.55 4.23 -4.22
N THR A 69 -10.25 4.45 -3.12
CA THR A 69 -9.65 4.70 -1.81
C THR A 69 -10.00 3.56 -0.89
N ILE A 70 -8.99 2.97 -0.24
CA ILE A 70 -9.21 1.91 0.75
C ILE A 70 -8.57 2.36 2.06
N THR A 71 -9.34 2.37 3.13
CA THR A 71 -8.84 2.69 4.47
C THR A 71 -8.83 1.44 5.33
N GLY A 72 -7.89 1.35 6.24
CA GLY A 72 -7.78 0.22 7.14
C GLY A 72 -6.58 0.32 8.06
N ASN A 73 -6.20 -0.84 8.58
CA ASN A 73 -5.06 -0.98 9.48
C ASN A 73 -3.94 -1.75 8.78
N ILE A 74 -2.71 -1.40 9.12
CA ILE A 74 -1.55 -2.06 8.53
C ILE A 74 -0.63 -2.55 9.65
N LYS A 75 -0.04 -3.72 9.49
CA LYS A 75 0.87 -4.27 10.47
C LYS A 75 2.10 -4.88 9.82
N LYS A 76 3.22 -4.79 10.52
CA LYS A 76 4.46 -5.42 10.11
C LYS A 76 4.33 -6.94 10.22
N LEU A 77 4.80 -7.66 9.20
CA LEU A 77 4.96 -9.10 9.29
C LEU A 77 6.24 -9.44 10.05
N SER A 78 6.09 -10.20 11.15
CA SER A 78 7.22 -10.66 11.94
C SER A 78 7.68 -12.03 11.45
N ILE A 79 8.30 -12.06 10.27
CA ILE A 79 8.82 -13.28 9.65
C ILE A 79 10.32 -13.12 9.37
N ASP A 80 11.05 -14.21 9.50
CA ASP A 80 12.49 -14.21 9.23
C ASP A 80 12.76 -14.05 7.73
N LYS A 81 13.83 -13.33 7.39
CA LYS A 81 14.19 -13.06 5.99
C LYS A 81 14.72 -14.30 5.28
N ASP A 82 15.15 -15.32 6.01
CA ASP A 82 15.55 -16.61 5.46
C ASP A 82 14.39 -17.62 5.42
N SER A 83 13.21 -17.25 5.89
CA SER A 83 12.04 -18.11 5.84
C SER A 83 11.50 -18.28 4.41
N ASN A 84 10.87 -19.42 4.16
CA ASN A 84 10.22 -19.67 2.87
C ASN A 84 9.11 -18.67 2.59
N GLU A 85 8.40 -18.22 3.61
CA GLU A 85 7.33 -17.25 3.48
C GLU A 85 7.87 -15.89 2.99
N PHE A 86 8.94 -15.39 3.62
CA PHE A 86 9.55 -14.13 3.21
C PHE A 86 10.10 -14.20 1.77
N ILE A 87 10.81 -15.28 1.46
CA ILE A 87 11.41 -15.47 0.14
C ILE A 87 10.32 -15.53 -0.94
N LYS A 88 9.22 -16.20 -0.65
CA LYS A 88 8.08 -16.30 -1.57
C LYS A 88 7.45 -14.94 -1.84
N LEU A 89 7.21 -14.15 -0.79
CA LEU A 89 6.69 -12.78 -0.93
C LEU A 89 7.65 -11.89 -1.71
N LEU A 90 8.95 -11.99 -1.43
CA LEU A 90 9.97 -11.19 -2.11
C LEU A 90 10.07 -11.56 -3.59
N ASN A 91 9.97 -12.83 -3.94
CA ASN A 91 9.95 -13.27 -5.32
C ASN A 91 8.74 -12.70 -6.08
N SER A 92 7.58 -12.69 -5.47
CA SER A 92 6.38 -12.09 -6.05
C SER A 92 6.53 -10.58 -6.19
N TYR A 93 7.07 -9.92 -5.19
CA TYR A 93 7.29 -8.47 -5.21
C TYR A 93 8.30 -8.06 -6.28
N GLN A 94 9.32 -8.88 -6.52
CA GLN A 94 10.34 -8.62 -7.53
C GLN A 94 9.77 -8.53 -8.94
N GLU A 95 8.68 -9.21 -9.22
CA GLU A 95 8.02 -9.13 -10.53
C GLU A 95 7.43 -7.76 -10.79
N ILE A 96 7.08 -7.03 -9.72
CA ILE A 96 6.51 -5.69 -9.78
C ILE A 96 7.61 -4.64 -9.73
N GLU A 97 8.58 -4.83 -8.84
CA GLU A 97 9.72 -3.93 -8.64
C GLU A 97 11.02 -4.73 -8.73
N LYS A 98 11.65 -4.69 -9.89
CA LYS A 98 12.80 -5.56 -10.22
C LYS A 98 14.01 -5.39 -9.29
N GLY A 99 14.24 -4.19 -8.79
CA GLY A 99 15.35 -3.93 -7.87
C GLY A 99 15.16 -4.52 -6.48
N SER A 100 13.92 -4.87 -6.12
CA SER A 100 13.56 -5.26 -4.75
C SER A 100 14.25 -6.54 -4.26
N LYS A 101 14.65 -7.42 -5.16
CA LYS A 101 15.33 -8.66 -4.76
C LYS A 101 16.64 -8.36 -4.01
N MET A 102 17.33 -7.31 -4.39
CA MET A 102 18.57 -6.90 -3.73
C MET A 102 18.29 -6.11 -2.45
N TRP A 103 17.60 -4.97 -2.58
CA TRP A 103 17.40 -4.10 -1.42
C TRP A 103 16.36 -4.64 -0.43
N GLY A 104 15.44 -5.49 -0.89
CA GLY A 104 14.45 -6.13 -0.01
C GLY A 104 15.04 -7.07 1.03
N MET A 105 16.27 -7.56 0.81
CA MET A 105 16.99 -8.39 1.78
C MET A 105 17.69 -7.56 2.86
N PHE A 106 17.77 -6.24 2.71
CA PHE A 106 18.37 -5.39 3.74
C PHE A 106 17.57 -5.47 5.04
N SER A 107 18.27 -5.40 6.17
CA SER A 107 17.66 -5.60 7.49
C SER A 107 16.57 -4.57 7.84
N ASP A 108 16.63 -3.39 7.23
CA ASP A 108 15.67 -2.31 7.45
C ASP A 108 14.41 -2.40 6.57
N PHE A 109 14.35 -3.32 5.58
CA PHE A 109 13.17 -3.52 4.74
C PHE A 109 12.32 -4.65 5.27
N ASN A 110 11.02 -4.40 5.45
CA ASN A 110 10.07 -5.37 5.97
C ASN A 110 8.75 -5.31 5.21
N PHE A 111 8.09 -6.46 5.11
CA PHE A 111 6.74 -6.52 4.58
C PHE A 111 5.73 -6.07 5.63
N TYR A 112 4.76 -5.33 5.17
CA TYR A 112 3.58 -4.93 5.94
C TYR A 112 2.34 -5.45 5.25
N GLU A 113 1.39 -5.92 6.04
CA GLU A 113 0.13 -6.50 5.59
C GLU A 113 -1.02 -5.56 5.92
N PHE A 114 -1.85 -5.26 4.94
CA PHE A 114 -2.98 -4.35 5.09
C PHE A 114 -4.28 -5.10 5.36
N ASN A 115 -5.02 -4.64 6.35
CA ASN A 115 -6.35 -5.14 6.68
C ASN A 115 -7.39 -4.05 6.37
N PRO A 116 -8.18 -4.19 5.30
CA PRO A 116 -9.12 -3.15 4.90
C PRO A 116 -10.31 -3.07 5.86
N VAL A 117 -10.78 -1.85 6.08
CA VAL A 117 -11.98 -1.55 6.86
C VAL A 117 -13.08 -1.00 5.97
N ARG A 118 -12.72 -0.15 5.03
CA ARG A 118 -13.67 0.48 4.12
C ARG A 118 -13.02 0.77 2.78
N ALA A 119 -13.78 0.57 1.71
CA ALA A 119 -13.37 0.96 0.36
C ALA A 119 -14.41 1.88 -0.25
N LEU A 120 -13.93 2.90 -0.97
CA LEU A 120 -14.76 3.80 -1.77
C LEU A 120 -14.25 3.76 -3.21
N TYR A 121 -15.07 3.23 -4.11
CA TYR A 121 -14.78 3.20 -5.53
C TYR A 121 -15.63 4.21 -6.27
N ILE A 122 -14.98 5.08 -7.03
CA ILE A 122 -15.66 6.05 -7.90
C ILE A 122 -15.34 5.66 -9.32
N GLU A 123 -16.35 5.20 -10.03
CA GLU A 123 -16.22 4.75 -11.43
C GLU A 123 -16.14 5.93 -12.39
N GLY A 124 -16.85 7.00 -12.07
CA GLY A 124 -16.89 8.23 -12.84
C GLY A 124 -17.80 9.22 -12.15
N PHE A 125 -18.07 10.34 -12.82
CA PHE A 125 -18.91 11.39 -12.26
C PHE A 125 -20.31 10.86 -11.90
N GLY A 126 -20.70 11.01 -10.64
CA GLY A 126 -22.01 10.57 -10.14
C GLY A 126 -22.14 9.08 -9.85
N LYS A 127 -21.07 8.28 -10.00
CA LYS A 127 -21.09 6.83 -9.78
C LYS A 127 -20.09 6.45 -8.69
N ALA A 128 -20.57 6.35 -7.46
CA ALA A 128 -19.77 5.99 -6.30
C ALA A 128 -20.33 4.73 -5.63
N TYR A 129 -19.43 3.82 -5.25
CA TYR A 129 -19.75 2.56 -4.58
C TYR A 129 -18.92 2.45 -3.31
N GLN A 130 -19.55 1.96 -2.24
CA GLN A 130 -18.89 1.80 -0.96
C GLN A 130 -18.99 0.36 -0.49
N LYS A 131 -17.89 -0.14 0.09
CA LYS A 131 -17.85 -1.44 0.76
C LYS A 131 -17.29 -1.26 2.16
N LYS A 132 -17.95 -1.88 3.14
CA LYS A 132 -17.44 -2.01 4.50
C LYS A 132 -17.06 -3.47 4.75
N TYR A 133 -15.93 -3.69 5.34
CA TYR A 133 -15.38 -5.02 5.61
C TYR A 133 -15.67 -5.46 7.04
#